data_f30db7f43e4c4f5c219e921116acd1b8
#
_entry.id   f30db7f43e4c4f5c219e921116acd1b8
#
_cell.length_a   1.000
_cell.length_b   1.000
_cell.length_c   1.000
_cell.angle_alpha   90.00
_cell.angle_beta   90.00
_cell.angle_gamma   90.00
#
_symmetry.space_group_name_H-M   'P 1'
#
loop_
_entity.id
_entity.type
_entity.pdbx_description
1 polymer ?
#
loop_
_entity_poly.entity_id
_entity_poly.type
_entity_poly.pdbx_seq_one_letter_code
_entity_poly.pdbx_strand_id
1 'polypeptide(L)'
;MFSRFALIGALALMPIASAAQTITPIIHSSVQIEGAGKVIQVDPWSLGDLTKAKPADLVLVSDDPVHHLDPKAIAQVRKPGAPVLVPTASHAKFPEGVAIANGESKTIAGITVEAIPAYDIKPGEPSHPKGKANGYLITLGGKRIYLAGVTECVAEIQALRDIDVAFIPMNLPLERMLPPAAAECANAIKPKAVYIYHYDQSYASSAGRNSAPNLAATVQAFRHALAPGIEFRDGAWYPPRLP
;
A
#
# COMPACT_ATOMS: atom_id res chain seq x y z
N MET A 1 2.72 25.76 64.12
CA MET A 1 1.96 26.06 62.84
C MET A 1 2.92 25.84 61.66
N PHE A 2 2.99 24.62 61.13
CA PHE A 2 3.94 24.27 60.03
C PHE A 2 3.17 24.19 58.72
N SER A 3 3.44 25.12 57.83
CA SER A 3 2.87 25.19 56.46
C SER A 3 3.62 24.19 55.59
N ARG A 4 2.91 23.19 55.05
CA ARG A 4 3.43 22.26 54.03
C ARG A 4 3.17 22.83 52.63
N PHE A 5 4.22 23.26 51.97
CA PHE A 5 4.17 23.58 50.56
C PHE A 5 4.22 22.27 49.73
N ALA A 6 3.15 21.94 49.01
CA ALA A 6 3.12 20.87 48.03
C ALA A 6 3.73 21.38 46.71
N LEU A 7 4.86 20.82 46.32
CA LEU A 7 5.42 21.03 44.96
C LEU A 7 4.60 20.19 43.96
N ILE A 8 3.81 20.82 43.15
CA ILE A 8 3.16 20.19 42.00
C ILE A 8 4.18 20.22 40.86
N GLY A 9 4.80 19.07 40.60
CA GLY A 9 5.67 18.90 39.44
C GLY A 9 4.84 18.84 38.17
N ALA A 10 4.95 19.86 37.32
CA ALA A 10 4.39 19.84 35.97
C ALA A 10 5.19 18.86 35.08
N LEU A 11 4.60 17.74 34.77
CA LEU A 11 5.16 16.81 33.78
C LEU A 11 5.04 17.44 32.38
N ALA A 12 6.13 17.97 31.86
CA ALA A 12 6.17 18.50 30.49
C ALA A 12 6.04 17.33 29.52
N LEU A 13 4.90 17.19 28.83
CA LEU A 13 4.73 16.34 27.68
C LEU A 13 5.63 16.89 26.56
N MET A 14 6.79 16.27 26.37
CA MET A 14 7.60 16.55 25.19
C MET A 14 6.83 16.09 23.93
N PRO A 15 6.70 16.94 22.88
CA PRO A 15 6.12 16.50 21.64
C PRO A 15 7.00 15.37 21.08
N ILE A 16 6.42 14.18 20.90
CA ILE A 16 7.07 13.10 20.16
C ILE A 16 7.21 13.60 18.73
N ALA A 17 8.43 13.97 18.32
CA ALA A 17 8.70 14.31 16.95
C ALA A 17 8.24 13.14 16.07
N SER A 18 7.24 13.38 15.20
CA SER A 18 6.78 12.39 14.23
C SER A 18 7.97 12.03 13.35
N ALA A 19 8.56 10.85 13.57
CA ALA A 19 9.68 10.38 12.77
C ALA A 19 9.24 10.35 11.29
N ALA A 20 10.06 10.93 10.42
CA ALA A 20 9.83 10.91 8.99
C ALA A 20 9.69 9.46 8.52
N GLN A 21 8.71 9.20 7.68
CA GLN A 21 8.53 7.89 7.06
C GLN A 21 9.40 7.79 5.82
N THR A 22 10.07 6.65 5.67
CA THR A 22 10.78 6.30 4.45
C THR A 22 9.96 5.31 3.67
N ILE A 23 9.70 5.61 2.40
CA ILE A 23 8.99 4.74 1.46
C ILE A 23 9.97 4.36 0.38
N THR A 24 10.15 3.06 0.19
CA THR A 24 11.04 2.49 -0.83
C THR A 24 10.21 1.63 -1.77
N PRO A 25 9.86 2.12 -2.97
CA PRO A 25 9.31 1.32 -4.04
C PRO A 25 10.28 0.20 -4.43
N ILE A 26 9.76 -0.99 -4.74
CA ILE A 26 10.58 -2.13 -5.15
C ILE A 26 10.22 -2.55 -6.57
N ILE A 27 9.02 -3.10 -6.76
CA ILE A 27 8.50 -3.50 -8.07
C ILE A 27 6.99 -3.68 -7.99
N HIS A 28 6.26 -3.30 -9.03
CA HIS A 28 4.83 -3.59 -9.20
C HIS A 28 3.98 -3.03 -8.05
N SER A 29 3.55 -3.85 -7.09
CA SER A 29 2.90 -3.45 -5.83
C SER A 29 3.80 -3.58 -4.61
N SER A 30 5.02 -4.08 -4.81
CA SER A 30 5.96 -4.34 -3.73
C SER A 30 6.58 -3.05 -3.20
N VAL A 31 6.37 -2.74 -1.92
CA VAL A 31 6.89 -1.52 -1.28
C VAL A 31 7.35 -1.80 0.15
N GLN A 32 8.47 -1.17 0.54
CA GLN A 32 8.91 -1.10 1.92
C GLN A 32 8.52 0.24 2.53
N ILE A 33 7.95 0.19 3.74
CA ILE A 33 7.58 1.37 4.52
C ILE A 33 8.29 1.32 5.85
N GLU A 34 9.00 2.38 6.20
CA GLU A 34 9.69 2.50 7.47
C GLU A 34 9.15 3.70 8.24
N GLY A 35 8.95 3.55 9.54
CA GLY A 35 8.51 4.63 10.42
C GLY A 35 8.36 4.16 11.86
N ALA A 36 8.49 5.06 12.81
CA ALA A 36 8.35 4.76 14.23
C ALA A 36 9.14 3.52 14.71
N GLY A 37 10.33 3.29 14.15
CA GLY A 37 11.17 2.13 14.46
C GLY A 37 10.67 0.78 13.92
N LYS A 38 9.72 0.77 13.00
CA LYS A 38 9.13 -0.41 12.36
C LYS A 38 9.43 -0.44 10.86
N VAL A 39 9.46 -1.66 10.33
CA VAL A 39 9.56 -1.94 8.89
C VAL A 39 8.34 -2.76 8.48
N ILE A 40 7.64 -2.30 7.46
CA ILE A 40 6.52 -3.01 6.84
C ILE A 40 6.92 -3.33 5.40
N GLN A 41 6.73 -4.58 4.99
CA GLN A 41 6.81 -4.98 3.58
C GLN A 41 5.41 -5.25 3.06
N VAL A 42 5.08 -4.72 1.90
CA VAL A 42 3.79 -4.94 1.24
C VAL A 42 4.04 -5.69 -0.06
N ASP A 43 3.27 -6.73 -0.31
CA ASP A 43 3.32 -7.56 -1.51
C ASP A 43 4.76 -7.87 -1.96
N PRO A 44 5.64 -8.41 -1.09
CA PRO A 44 7.00 -8.70 -1.50
C PRO A 44 7.00 -9.75 -2.61
N TRP A 45 7.72 -9.45 -3.71
CA TRP A 45 7.78 -10.30 -4.89
C TRP A 45 9.23 -10.60 -5.26
N SER A 46 9.55 -11.89 -5.45
CA SER A 46 10.92 -12.37 -5.73
C SER A 46 11.47 -11.96 -7.09
N LEU A 47 10.64 -11.38 -7.98
CA LEU A 47 11.11 -10.77 -9.22
C LEU A 47 11.77 -9.40 -8.98
N GLY A 48 11.50 -8.74 -7.86
CA GLY A 48 12.16 -7.49 -7.46
C GLY A 48 13.54 -7.70 -6.83
N ASP A 49 14.33 -6.64 -6.82
CA ASP A 49 15.59 -6.64 -6.08
C ASP A 49 15.34 -6.47 -4.57
N LEU A 50 15.30 -7.58 -3.86
CA LEU A 50 15.12 -7.64 -2.41
C LEU A 50 16.45 -7.62 -1.63
N THR A 51 17.60 -7.45 -2.28
CA THR A 51 18.91 -7.49 -1.62
C THR A 51 19.12 -6.37 -0.61
N LYS A 52 18.44 -5.24 -0.81
CA LYS A 52 18.45 -4.07 0.09
C LYS A 52 17.22 -3.98 0.99
N ALA A 53 16.31 -4.97 0.89
CA ALA A 53 15.11 -4.99 1.73
C ALA A 53 15.50 -5.18 3.19
N LYS A 54 14.90 -4.36 4.06
CA LYS A 54 15.09 -4.49 5.50
C LYS A 54 14.16 -5.57 6.06
N PRO A 55 14.61 -6.33 7.08
CA PRO A 55 13.77 -7.32 7.74
C PRO A 55 12.50 -6.68 8.32
N ALA A 56 11.33 -7.19 7.91
CA ALA A 56 10.03 -6.65 8.26
C ALA A 56 9.56 -7.04 9.65
N ASP A 57 8.97 -6.10 10.37
CA ASP A 57 8.18 -6.34 11.59
C ASP A 57 6.77 -6.82 11.25
N LEU A 58 6.29 -6.51 10.04
CA LEU A 58 4.98 -6.89 9.52
C LEU A 58 5.05 -7.02 8.01
N VAL A 59 4.45 -8.08 7.46
CA VAL A 59 4.21 -8.20 6.01
C VAL A 59 2.72 -8.10 5.75
N LEU A 60 2.34 -7.33 4.73
CA LEU A 60 0.96 -7.19 4.24
C LEU A 60 0.88 -7.79 2.83
N VAL A 61 -0.12 -8.61 2.60
CA VAL A 61 -0.44 -9.21 1.30
C VAL A 61 -1.81 -8.71 0.87
N SER A 62 -1.90 -8.11 -0.31
CA SER A 62 -3.15 -7.50 -0.77
C SER A 62 -4.05 -8.45 -1.55
N ASP A 63 -3.50 -9.44 -2.26
CA ASP A 63 -4.24 -10.40 -3.07
C ASP A 63 -3.47 -11.74 -3.17
N ASP A 64 -4.03 -12.72 -3.87
CA ASP A 64 -3.50 -14.10 -3.92
C ASP A 64 -2.61 -14.48 -5.12
N PRO A 65 -2.53 -13.73 -6.24
CA PRO A 65 -1.55 -14.00 -7.29
C PRO A 65 -0.10 -13.88 -6.78
N VAL A 66 0.83 -14.61 -7.40
CA VAL A 66 2.24 -14.69 -6.95
C VAL A 66 2.96 -13.33 -6.86
N HIS A 67 2.54 -12.34 -7.63
CA HIS A 67 3.10 -10.99 -7.57
C HIS A 67 2.59 -10.17 -6.37
N HIS A 68 1.67 -10.72 -5.56
CA HIS A 68 1.22 -10.21 -4.27
C HIS A 68 1.53 -11.19 -3.13
N LEU A 69 1.28 -12.49 -3.34
CA LEU A 69 1.51 -13.54 -2.36
C LEU A 69 2.64 -14.47 -2.85
N ASP A 70 3.87 -14.10 -2.57
CA ASP A 70 5.07 -14.88 -2.88
C ASP A 70 5.72 -15.41 -1.58
N PRO A 71 5.49 -16.69 -1.22
CA PRO A 71 6.04 -17.26 0.01
C PRO A 71 7.57 -17.18 0.09
N LYS A 72 8.28 -17.26 -1.06
CA LYS A 72 9.74 -17.15 -1.12
C LYS A 72 10.20 -15.75 -0.76
N ALA A 73 9.58 -14.73 -1.35
CA ALA A 73 9.89 -13.33 -1.05
C ALA A 73 9.52 -12.98 0.40
N ILE A 74 8.35 -13.43 0.87
CA ILE A 74 7.91 -13.25 2.27
C ILE A 74 8.95 -13.82 3.23
N ALA A 75 9.40 -15.06 3.02
CA ALA A 75 10.40 -15.70 3.87
C ALA A 75 11.75 -14.94 3.87
N GLN A 76 12.12 -14.33 2.75
CA GLN A 76 13.36 -13.56 2.61
C GLN A 76 13.32 -12.24 3.40
N VAL A 77 12.16 -11.55 3.40
CA VAL A 77 12.08 -10.18 3.92
C VAL A 77 11.55 -10.09 5.36
N ARG A 78 10.86 -11.10 5.88
CA ARG A 78 10.29 -11.04 7.24
C ARG A 78 11.32 -11.38 8.32
N LYS A 79 11.24 -10.73 9.47
CA LYS A 79 11.94 -11.16 10.69
C LYS A 79 11.40 -12.53 11.14
N PRO A 80 12.21 -13.37 11.82
CA PRO A 80 11.70 -14.58 12.44
C PRO A 80 10.48 -14.30 13.33
N GLY A 81 9.36 -15.00 13.07
CA GLY A 81 8.12 -14.82 13.81
C GLY A 81 7.33 -13.54 13.50
N ALA A 82 7.78 -12.67 12.59
CA ALA A 82 7.00 -11.52 12.20
C ALA A 82 5.68 -11.95 11.56
N PRO A 83 4.55 -11.29 11.90
CA PRO A 83 3.25 -11.63 11.33
C PRO A 83 3.17 -11.29 9.84
N VAL A 84 2.37 -12.07 9.12
CA VAL A 84 1.97 -11.81 7.73
C VAL A 84 0.46 -11.69 7.70
N LEU A 85 -0.08 -10.52 7.37
CA LEU A 85 -1.51 -10.32 7.17
C LEU A 85 -1.89 -10.66 5.74
N VAL A 86 -2.92 -11.47 5.57
CA VAL A 86 -3.43 -11.90 4.27
C VAL A 86 -4.95 -11.69 4.20
N PRO A 87 -5.53 -11.41 3.02
CA PRO A 87 -6.98 -11.43 2.86
C PRO A 87 -7.57 -12.77 3.32
N THR A 88 -8.74 -12.77 3.93
CA THR A 88 -9.40 -14.01 4.36
C THR A 88 -9.52 -15.02 3.22
N ALA A 89 -9.81 -14.56 2.00
CA ALA A 89 -9.90 -15.42 0.82
C ALA A 89 -8.56 -16.06 0.42
N SER A 90 -7.44 -15.41 0.77
CA SER A 90 -6.08 -15.90 0.45
C SER A 90 -5.50 -16.80 1.53
N HIS A 91 -6.14 -16.89 2.72
CA HIS A 91 -5.59 -17.60 3.88
C HIS A 91 -5.35 -19.10 3.62
N ALA A 92 -6.19 -19.74 2.79
CA ALA A 92 -5.96 -21.14 2.43
C ALA A 92 -4.67 -21.37 1.64
N LYS A 93 -4.17 -20.34 0.91
CA LYS A 93 -2.89 -20.39 0.17
C LYS A 93 -1.68 -20.08 1.04
N PHE A 94 -1.91 -19.43 2.19
CA PHE A 94 -0.86 -19.09 3.15
C PHE A 94 -1.38 -19.29 4.59
N PRO A 95 -1.54 -20.56 5.05
CA PRO A 95 -2.20 -20.89 6.33
C PRO A 95 -1.47 -20.38 7.57
N GLU A 96 -0.17 -20.10 7.47
CA GLU A 96 0.63 -19.50 8.55
C GLU A 96 0.40 -17.99 8.72
N GLY A 97 -0.29 -17.36 7.78
CA GLY A 97 -0.65 -15.95 7.84
C GLY A 97 -1.81 -15.69 8.80
N VAL A 98 -1.99 -14.44 9.16
CA VAL A 98 -3.12 -13.96 9.93
C VAL A 98 -4.17 -13.41 8.97
N ALA A 99 -5.33 -14.07 8.90
CA ALA A 99 -6.41 -13.60 8.05
C ALA A 99 -7.00 -12.28 8.56
N ILE A 100 -7.32 -11.37 7.62
CA ILE A 100 -8.03 -10.13 7.90
C ILE A 100 -9.10 -9.90 6.82
N ALA A 101 -10.34 -9.71 7.25
CA ALA A 101 -11.47 -9.49 6.35
C ALA A 101 -11.62 -8.01 5.97
N ASN A 102 -12.25 -7.73 4.82
CA ASN A 102 -12.62 -6.35 4.46
C ASN A 102 -13.39 -5.66 5.59
N GLY A 103 -12.99 -4.45 5.96
CA GLY A 103 -13.57 -3.65 7.04
C GLY A 103 -13.06 -4.02 8.44
N GLU A 104 -12.25 -5.06 8.58
CA GLU A 104 -11.65 -5.43 9.86
C GLU A 104 -10.42 -4.56 10.16
N SER A 105 -10.20 -4.24 11.44
CA SER A 105 -9.01 -3.55 11.92
C SER A 105 -8.26 -4.41 12.93
N LYS A 106 -6.94 -4.46 12.82
CA LYS A 106 -6.05 -5.15 13.75
C LYS A 106 -4.90 -4.24 14.17
N THR A 107 -4.52 -4.32 15.45
CA THR A 107 -3.24 -3.80 15.91
C THR A 107 -2.29 -4.96 16.12
N ILE A 108 -1.25 -5.04 15.30
CA ILE A 108 -0.30 -6.15 15.28
C ILE A 108 1.13 -5.60 15.17
N ALA A 109 2.06 -6.15 15.94
CA ALA A 109 3.44 -5.66 16.06
C ALA A 109 3.52 -4.15 16.42
N GLY A 110 2.49 -3.58 17.07
CA GLY A 110 2.40 -2.15 17.40
C GLY A 110 2.01 -1.26 16.20
N ILE A 111 1.51 -1.85 15.12
CA ILE A 111 1.05 -1.17 13.90
C ILE A 111 -0.45 -1.39 13.77
N THR A 112 -1.22 -0.33 13.60
CA THR A 112 -2.67 -0.45 13.35
C THR A 112 -2.91 -0.53 11.84
N VAL A 113 -3.61 -1.57 11.42
CA VAL A 113 -3.94 -1.86 10.02
C VAL A 113 -5.45 -2.09 9.91
N GLU A 114 -6.09 -1.37 9.01
CA GLU A 114 -7.49 -1.57 8.61
C GLU A 114 -7.52 -2.11 7.18
N ALA A 115 -8.25 -3.20 6.95
CA ALA A 115 -8.43 -3.77 5.64
C ALA A 115 -9.58 -3.07 4.90
N ILE A 116 -9.25 -2.32 3.87
CA ILE A 116 -10.22 -1.62 3.02
C ILE A 116 -10.63 -2.56 1.88
N PRO A 117 -11.92 -2.69 1.56
CA PRO A 117 -12.36 -3.49 0.42
C PRO A 117 -11.68 -3.06 -0.89
N ALA A 118 -11.12 -4.03 -1.61
CA ALA A 118 -10.50 -3.84 -2.91
C ALA A 118 -11.20 -4.72 -3.94
N TYR A 119 -11.88 -4.10 -4.93
CA TYR A 119 -12.67 -4.84 -5.92
C TYR A 119 -12.98 -4.03 -7.18
N ASP A 120 -13.42 -4.73 -8.22
CA ASP A 120 -13.83 -4.17 -9.50
C ASP A 120 -15.31 -3.76 -9.47
N ILE A 121 -15.62 -2.60 -10.07
CA ILE A 121 -17.00 -2.07 -10.23
C ILE A 121 -17.39 -1.84 -11.69
N LYS A 122 -16.44 -1.85 -12.63
CA LYS A 122 -16.71 -1.76 -14.06
C LYS A 122 -17.62 -2.94 -14.47
N PRO A 123 -18.68 -2.70 -15.26
CA PRO A 123 -19.54 -3.77 -15.75
C PRO A 123 -18.78 -4.91 -16.46
N GLY A 124 -19.28 -6.13 -16.27
CA GLY A 124 -18.70 -7.38 -16.80
C GLY A 124 -18.18 -8.28 -15.68
N GLU A 125 -17.53 -9.38 -16.04
CA GLU A 125 -16.98 -10.33 -15.08
C GLU A 125 -15.82 -9.68 -14.33
N PRO A 126 -15.89 -9.58 -12.99
CA PRO A 126 -14.81 -8.95 -12.21
C PRO A 126 -13.59 -9.87 -12.13
N SER A 127 -12.40 -9.32 -12.36
CA SER A 127 -11.14 -10.01 -12.07
C SER A 127 -10.87 -10.03 -10.57
N HIS A 128 -11.33 -9.00 -9.87
CA HIS A 128 -11.22 -8.86 -8.40
C HIS A 128 -12.61 -8.67 -7.82
N PRO A 129 -13.35 -9.78 -7.54
CA PRO A 129 -14.66 -9.67 -6.90
C PRO A 129 -14.55 -9.17 -5.46
N LYS A 130 -15.58 -8.48 -4.97
CA LYS A 130 -15.64 -7.98 -3.59
C LYS A 130 -15.42 -9.12 -2.58
N GLY A 131 -14.58 -8.87 -1.57
CA GLY A 131 -14.25 -9.85 -0.52
C GLY A 131 -13.05 -10.73 -0.83
N LYS A 132 -12.46 -10.63 -2.05
CA LYS A 132 -11.28 -11.40 -2.44
C LYS A 132 -9.98 -10.74 -2.01
N ALA A 133 -9.83 -9.46 -2.30
CA ALA A 133 -8.61 -8.68 -2.06
C ALA A 133 -8.80 -7.60 -0.99
N ASN A 134 -7.69 -7.12 -0.43
CA ASN A 134 -7.65 -6.01 0.52
C ASN A 134 -6.79 -4.86 -0.01
N GLY A 135 -7.26 -3.63 0.14
CA GLY A 135 -6.39 -2.50 0.40
C GLY A 135 -6.08 -2.42 1.89
N TYR A 136 -5.13 -1.60 2.25
CA TYR A 136 -4.73 -1.42 3.66
C TYR A 136 -4.58 0.05 4.01
N LEU A 137 -5.24 0.46 5.10
CA LEU A 137 -5.00 1.73 5.74
C LEU A 137 -4.13 1.48 6.98
N ILE A 138 -2.89 1.95 6.93
CA ILE A 138 -1.88 1.75 7.96
C ILE A 138 -1.74 3.03 8.78
N THR A 139 -1.84 2.91 10.11
CA THR A 139 -1.46 3.99 11.02
C THR A 139 -0.12 3.66 11.66
N LEU A 140 0.91 4.46 11.32
CA LEU A 140 2.28 4.26 11.76
C LEU A 140 2.92 5.60 12.16
N GLY A 141 3.32 5.74 13.42
CA GLY A 141 3.94 6.98 13.94
C GLY A 141 3.06 8.22 13.76
N GLY A 142 1.74 8.07 13.91
CA GLY A 142 0.76 9.15 13.72
C GLY A 142 0.47 9.51 12.26
N LYS A 143 1.02 8.78 11.28
CA LYS A 143 0.75 8.93 9.86
C LYS A 143 -0.21 7.88 9.35
N ARG A 144 -1.08 8.27 8.43
CA ARG A 144 -2.06 7.41 7.77
C ARG A 144 -1.61 7.16 6.33
N ILE A 145 -1.29 5.90 6.03
CA ILE A 145 -0.79 5.46 4.73
C ILE A 145 -1.83 4.50 4.15
N TYR A 146 -2.34 4.82 2.99
CA TYR A 146 -3.30 3.98 2.28
C TYR A 146 -2.63 3.29 1.09
N LEU A 147 -2.69 1.96 1.06
CA LEU A 147 -2.33 1.14 -0.09
C LEU A 147 -3.62 0.52 -0.63
N ALA A 148 -3.97 0.84 -1.86
CA ALA A 148 -5.27 0.46 -2.40
C ALA A 148 -5.41 -1.04 -2.73
N GLY A 149 -4.29 -1.77 -2.91
CA GLY A 149 -4.33 -3.11 -3.50
C GLY A 149 -4.66 -3.02 -4.99
N VAL A 150 -5.33 -4.02 -5.54
CA VAL A 150 -5.86 -3.99 -6.91
C VAL A 150 -7.37 -3.77 -6.86
N THR A 151 -7.81 -2.57 -7.23
CA THR A 151 -9.20 -2.12 -7.06
C THR A 151 -9.56 -1.04 -8.07
N GLU A 152 -10.86 -0.82 -8.26
CA GLU A 152 -11.35 0.45 -8.80
C GLU A 152 -11.70 1.40 -7.64
N CYS A 153 -12.10 2.64 -7.95
CA CYS A 153 -12.40 3.66 -6.93
C CYS A 153 -13.77 3.43 -6.28
N VAL A 154 -13.83 2.43 -5.42
CA VAL A 154 -15.06 2.03 -4.73
C VAL A 154 -15.47 3.04 -3.65
N ALA A 155 -16.72 3.00 -3.20
CA ALA A 155 -17.27 3.94 -2.23
C ALA A 155 -16.50 3.95 -0.91
N GLU A 156 -16.01 2.80 -0.47
CA GLU A 156 -15.22 2.65 0.74
C GLU A 156 -13.89 3.42 0.65
N ILE A 157 -13.28 3.47 -0.52
CA ILE A 157 -12.07 4.28 -0.77
C ILE A 157 -12.43 5.77 -0.76
N GLN A 158 -13.48 6.16 -1.47
CA GLN A 158 -13.90 7.56 -1.54
C GLN A 158 -14.30 8.14 -0.16
N ALA A 159 -14.62 7.29 0.80
CA ALA A 159 -14.92 7.69 2.18
C ALA A 159 -13.66 7.95 3.03
N LEU A 160 -12.46 7.58 2.57
CA LEU A 160 -11.22 7.78 3.33
C LEU A 160 -10.90 9.27 3.50
N ARG A 161 -10.37 9.64 4.66
CA ARG A 161 -10.00 11.03 5.01
C ARG A 161 -8.66 11.04 5.75
N ASP A 162 -8.03 12.21 5.76
CA ASP A 162 -6.79 12.46 6.52
C ASP A 162 -5.64 11.51 6.13
N ILE A 163 -5.49 11.27 4.83
CA ILE A 163 -4.46 10.39 4.29
C ILE A 163 -3.17 11.19 4.08
N ASP A 164 -2.07 10.78 4.72
CA ASP A 164 -0.77 11.40 4.51
C ASP A 164 -0.14 10.93 3.19
N VAL A 165 -0.23 9.62 2.88
CA VAL A 165 0.29 9.04 1.64
C VAL A 165 -0.70 8.01 1.10
N ALA A 166 -1.01 8.07 -0.19
CA ALA A 166 -1.82 7.07 -0.87
C ALA A 166 -1.03 6.38 -1.99
N PHE A 167 -1.27 5.09 -2.16
CA PHE A 167 -0.83 4.32 -3.31
C PHE A 167 -2.05 3.91 -4.12
N ILE A 168 -2.19 4.44 -5.33
CA ILE A 168 -3.33 4.21 -6.21
C ILE A 168 -2.89 3.32 -7.37
N PRO A 169 -3.55 2.17 -7.58
CA PRO A 169 -3.19 1.25 -8.65
C PRO A 169 -3.69 1.74 -10.00
N MET A 170 -3.04 1.25 -11.04
CA MET A 170 -3.60 1.25 -12.40
C MET A 170 -3.51 -0.16 -12.97
N ASN A 171 -4.59 -0.63 -13.59
CA ASN A 171 -4.62 -1.94 -14.24
C ASN A 171 -4.90 -1.76 -15.73
N LEU A 172 -3.89 -1.28 -16.44
CA LEU A 172 -3.98 -0.94 -17.85
C LEU A 172 -4.34 -2.13 -18.74
N PRO A 173 -3.83 -3.37 -18.51
CA PRO A 173 -4.20 -4.52 -19.31
C PRO A 173 -5.68 -4.90 -19.27
N LEU A 174 -6.35 -4.59 -18.17
CA LEU A 174 -7.78 -4.84 -17.99
C LEU A 174 -8.62 -3.59 -18.25
N GLU A 175 -7.98 -2.50 -18.69
CA GLU A 175 -8.63 -1.19 -18.89
C GLU A 175 -9.40 -0.72 -17.63
N ARG A 176 -8.84 -1.01 -16.45
CA ARG A 176 -9.38 -0.60 -15.16
C ARG A 176 -8.43 0.39 -14.51
N MET A 177 -8.98 1.35 -13.78
CA MET A 177 -8.19 2.42 -13.15
C MET A 177 -7.17 3.02 -14.14
N LEU A 178 -7.65 3.40 -15.33
CA LEU A 178 -6.86 4.18 -16.28
C LEU A 178 -6.43 5.51 -15.65
N PRO A 179 -5.38 6.19 -16.15
CA PRO A 179 -4.82 7.38 -15.50
C PRO A 179 -5.82 8.44 -15.07
N PRO A 180 -6.86 8.81 -15.86
CA PRO A 180 -7.88 9.75 -15.38
C PRO A 180 -8.67 9.22 -14.17
N ALA A 181 -9.12 7.96 -14.21
CA ALA A 181 -9.90 7.36 -13.12
C ALA A 181 -9.05 7.21 -11.83
N ALA A 182 -7.77 6.87 -11.96
CA ALA A 182 -6.84 6.83 -10.85
C ALA A 182 -6.64 8.22 -10.22
N ALA A 183 -6.54 9.28 -11.05
CA ALA A 183 -6.44 10.65 -10.58
C ALA A 183 -7.74 11.12 -9.92
N GLU A 184 -8.91 10.80 -10.48
CA GLU A 184 -10.21 11.09 -9.86
C GLU A 184 -10.31 10.45 -8.47
N CYS A 185 -9.83 9.22 -8.32
CA CYS A 185 -9.80 8.54 -7.03
C CYS A 185 -8.89 9.26 -6.02
N ALA A 186 -7.68 9.63 -6.42
CA ALA A 186 -6.78 10.43 -5.60
C ALA A 186 -7.41 11.79 -5.23
N ASN A 187 -8.07 12.44 -6.17
CA ASN A 187 -8.75 13.72 -5.96
C ASN A 187 -9.93 13.61 -4.98
N ALA A 188 -10.62 12.46 -4.95
CA ALA A 188 -11.72 12.21 -4.01
C ALA A 188 -11.24 12.08 -2.56
N ILE A 189 -10.13 11.37 -2.32
CA ILE A 189 -9.58 11.14 -0.98
C ILE A 189 -8.61 12.23 -0.52
N LYS A 190 -8.09 13.05 -1.43
CA LYS A 190 -7.20 14.19 -1.17
C LYS A 190 -6.04 13.87 -0.25
N PRO A 191 -5.17 12.91 -0.58
CA PRO A 191 -4.01 12.63 0.24
C PRO A 191 -3.01 13.78 0.14
N LYS A 192 -2.12 13.93 1.15
CA LYS A 192 -1.04 14.93 1.05
C LYS A 192 -0.06 14.57 -0.06
N ALA A 193 0.25 13.27 -0.21
CA ALA A 193 1.09 12.76 -1.28
C ALA A 193 0.48 11.49 -1.90
N VAL A 194 0.73 11.26 -3.18
CA VAL A 194 0.26 10.10 -3.91
C VAL A 194 1.37 9.47 -4.74
N TYR A 195 1.43 8.14 -4.70
CA TYR A 195 2.14 7.28 -5.64
C TYR A 195 1.12 6.57 -6.53
N ILE A 196 1.45 6.40 -7.81
CA ILE A 196 0.78 5.41 -8.66
C ILE A 196 1.66 4.16 -8.68
N TYR A 197 1.04 2.98 -8.72
CA TYR A 197 1.74 1.71 -8.72
C TYR A 197 0.93 0.64 -9.46
N HIS A 198 1.42 -0.58 -9.57
CA HIS A 198 0.72 -1.68 -10.24
C HIS A 198 0.33 -1.37 -11.70
N TYR A 199 1.17 -0.62 -12.41
CA TYR A 199 0.96 -0.26 -13.83
C TYR A 199 2.04 -0.84 -14.76
N ASP A 200 2.77 -1.85 -14.29
CA ASP A 200 3.82 -2.53 -15.06
C ASP A 200 3.23 -3.35 -16.21
N GLN A 201 3.52 -2.92 -17.41
CA GLN A 201 3.05 -3.55 -18.63
C GLN A 201 3.98 -4.67 -19.13
N SER A 202 5.19 -4.79 -18.58
CA SER A 202 6.09 -5.89 -18.91
C SER A 202 5.49 -7.22 -18.47
N TYR A 203 4.77 -7.22 -17.36
CA TYR A 203 4.01 -8.37 -16.89
C TYR A 203 2.89 -8.76 -17.86
N ALA A 204 2.18 -7.79 -18.42
CA ALA A 204 1.12 -8.05 -19.40
C ALA A 204 1.65 -8.53 -20.74
N SER A 205 2.84 -8.09 -21.17
CA SER A 205 3.46 -8.55 -22.41
C SER A 205 3.86 -10.02 -22.34
N SER A 206 4.28 -10.51 -21.15
CA SER A 206 4.56 -11.94 -20.93
C SER A 206 3.30 -12.81 -20.99
N ALA A 207 2.13 -12.23 -20.80
CA ALA A 207 0.82 -12.88 -20.93
C ALA A 207 0.23 -12.80 -22.34
N GLY A 208 1.00 -12.38 -23.36
CA GLY A 208 0.57 -12.31 -24.76
C GLY A 208 -0.33 -11.12 -25.10
N ARG A 209 -0.39 -10.11 -24.26
CA ARG A 209 -1.16 -8.87 -24.50
C ARG A 209 -0.28 -7.79 -25.12
N ASN A 210 -0.65 -7.37 -26.32
CA ASN A 210 0.22 -6.70 -27.30
C ASN A 210 0.42 -5.19 -27.13
N SER A 211 0.29 -4.59 -25.98
CA SER A 211 0.58 -3.16 -25.88
C SER A 211 1.23 -2.81 -24.54
N ALA A 212 2.55 -2.67 -24.55
CA ALA A 212 3.21 -1.92 -23.51
C ALA A 212 2.84 -0.44 -23.73
N PRO A 213 1.96 0.19 -22.95
CA PRO A 213 1.74 1.61 -23.06
C PRO A 213 3.04 2.33 -22.72
N ASN A 214 3.22 3.51 -23.28
CA ASN A 214 4.30 4.40 -22.92
C ASN A 214 4.14 4.79 -21.43
N LEU A 215 4.95 4.22 -20.55
CA LEU A 215 4.88 4.45 -19.12
C LEU A 215 5.01 5.94 -18.77
N ALA A 216 5.86 6.69 -19.49
CA ALA A 216 6.02 8.12 -19.30
C ALA A 216 4.73 8.88 -19.63
N ALA A 217 4.05 8.53 -20.73
CA ALA A 217 2.76 9.14 -21.09
C ALA A 217 1.67 8.79 -20.08
N THR A 218 1.67 7.57 -19.55
CA THR A 218 0.74 7.11 -18.50
C THR A 218 0.92 7.93 -17.23
N VAL A 219 2.15 8.10 -16.77
CA VAL A 219 2.49 8.94 -15.60
C VAL A 219 2.09 10.39 -15.82
N GLN A 220 2.37 10.95 -17.00
CA GLN A 220 1.99 12.32 -17.33
C GLN A 220 0.47 12.52 -17.38
N ALA A 221 -0.28 11.58 -17.96
CA ALA A 221 -1.73 11.64 -17.99
C ALA A 221 -2.34 11.66 -16.57
N PHE A 222 -1.82 10.84 -15.66
CA PHE A 222 -2.21 10.87 -14.25
C PHE A 222 -1.91 12.24 -13.61
N ARG A 223 -0.67 12.71 -13.75
CA ARG A 223 -0.24 14.01 -13.16
C ARG A 223 -1.07 15.17 -13.66
N HIS A 224 -1.45 15.15 -14.94
CA HIS A 224 -2.24 16.22 -15.55
C HIS A 224 -3.67 16.28 -15.00
N ALA A 225 -4.23 15.13 -14.64
CA ALA A 225 -5.58 15.01 -14.08
C ALA A 225 -5.62 15.15 -12.54
N LEU A 226 -4.46 15.19 -11.88
CA LEU A 226 -4.37 15.33 -10.43
C LEU A 226 -4.71 16.76 -9.98
N ALA A 227 -5.55 16.88 -8.95
CA ALA A 227 -5.92 18.18 -8.40
C ALA A 227 -4.73 18.91 -7.77
N PRO A 228 -4.70 20.25 -7.82
CA PRO A 228 -3.71 21.05 -7.11
C PRO A 228 -3.68 20.76 -5.61
N GLY A 229 -2.48 20.79 -5.02
CA GLY A 229 -2.26 20.57 -3.58
C GLY A 229 -2.00 19.13 -3.19
N ILE A 230 -2.12 18.17 -4.11
CA ILE A 230 -1.69 16.79 -3.89
C ILE A 230 -0.27 16.63 -4.47
N GLU A 231 0.70 16.23 -3.62
CA GLU A 231 2.07 15.97 -4.06
C GLU A 231 2.12 14.65 -4.83
N PHE A 232 2.49 14.68 -6.11
CA PHE A 232 2.80 13.46 -6.85
C PHE A 232 4.24 13.01 -6.57
N ARG A 233 4.42 11.75 -6.18
CA ARG A 233 5.72 11.12 -5.98
C ARG A 233 5.93 10.02 -7.01
N ASP A 234 6.98 10.16 -7.81
CA ASP A 234 7.40 9.11 -8.73
C ASP A 234 8.16 8.03 -7.96
N GLY A 235 7.65 6.81 -8.00
CA GLY A 235 8.25 5.67 -7.30
C GLY A 235 9.39 5.01 -8.04
N ALA A 236 9.63 5.34 -9.32
CA ALA A 236 10.61 4.64 -10.19
C ALA A 236 10.49 3.10 -10.11
N TRP A 237 9.27 2.60 -10.02
CA TRP A 237 8.94 1.16 -9.82
C TRP A 237 9.48 0.24 -10.92
N TYR A 238 9.68 0.80 -12.10
CA TYR A 238 10.03 0.06 -13.29
C TYR A 238 11.30 0.67 -13.87
N PRO A 239 12.49 0.25 -13.38
CA PRO A 239 13.73 0.69 -13.97
C PRO A 239 13.75 0.36 -15.47
N PRO A 240 14.41 1.17 -16.31
CA PRO A 240 14.57 0.84 -17.72
C PRO A 240 15.08 -0.58 -17.84
N ARG A 241 14.47 -1.37 -18.73
CA ARG A 241 14.98 -2.71 -19.02
C ARG A 241 16.45 -2.57 -19.39
N LEU A 242 17.30 -3.27 -18.68
CA LEU A 242 18.67 -3.47 -19.15
C LEU A 242 18.58 -4.20 -20.49
N PRO A 243 19.35 -3.75 -21.49
CA PRO A 243 19.33 -4.32 -22.85
C PRO A 243 19.65 -5.80 -22.87
#